data_24dcb7341b671fc221e0ea5a65cf00a4
#
_entry.id   24dcb7341b671fc221e0ea5a65cf00a4
#
_cell.length_a   1.000
_cell.length_b   1.000
_cell.length_c   1.000
_cell.angle_alpha   90.00
_cell.angle_beta   90.00
_cell.angle_gamma   90.00
#
_symmetry.space_group_name_H-M   'P 1'
#
loop_
_entity.id
_entity.type
_entity.pdbx_description
1 polymer ?
#
loop_
_entity_poly.entity_id
_entity_poly.type
_entity_poly.pdbx_seq_one_letter_code
_entity_poly.pdbx_strand_id
1 'polypeptide(L)'
;NLRLVSSIEELKTAKGYVEGMDVHRPWIDKLTFECEKCKKTMTRVPDVLDVWFDAGVCSWASLAYPATKEEFEKWWPTEWITEAHDQTRGWFYSQLVTGVLAFNRSPYKSVLMHGWALTPAGEAMSKSEGTAVDPVGIVNTLGADSLRLYMLKAIAPWDDLLFQQEGVKAANRTLNILWNVYKFATLYMSIDKFEPASVRLESIKDDLRPDDRWMLSRVESLKKEVSEAMEVYELHRASRAIEDFVVSDLSRWYVKLVRDRLWKEGEDRDK
;
A
#
# COMPACT_ATOMS: atom_id res chain seq x y z
N ASN A 1 18.01 41.78 -1.05
CA ASN A 1 18.45 40.69 -0.21
C ASN A 1 17.25 39.80 0.08
N LEU A 2 17.40 38.46 0.06
CA LEU A 2 16.42 37.48 0.49
C LEU A 2 16.86 36.92 1.85
N ARG A 3 15.91 36.66 2.71
CA ARG A 3 16.05 35.90 3.95
C ARG A 3 15.11 34.69 3.88
N LEU A 4 15.63 33.52 4.12
CA LEU A 4 14.83 32.32 4.30
C LEU A 4 14.46 32.21 5.79
N VAL A 5 13.19 31.97 6.08
CA VAL A 5 12.70 31.66 7.43
C VAL A 5 12.36 30.17 7.43
N SER A 6 13.09 29.39 8.19
CA SER A 6 13.07 27.91 8.13
C SER A 6 12.37 27.24 9.30
N SER A 7 12.00 27.99 10.33
CA SER A 7 11.34 27.46 11.52
C SER A 7 10.37 28.44 12.17
N ILE A 8 9.47 27.93 12.98
CA ILE A 8 8.56 28.77 13.80
C ILE A 8 9.36 29.59 14.80
N GLU A 9 10.46 29.07 15.36
CA GLU A 9 11.30 29.81 16.31
C GLU A 9 11.95 31.03 15.63
N GLU A 10 12.36 30.89 14.40
CA GLU A 10 12.87 32.00 13.61
C GLU A 10 11.73 33.00 13.28
N LEU A 11 10.54 32.49 12.93
CA LEU A 11 9.38 33.33 12.65
C LEU A 11 8.96 34.17 13.86
N LYS A 12 9.11 33.67 15.09
CA LYS A 12 8.83 34.38 16.34
C LYS A 12 9.67 35.68 16.48
N THR A 13 10.79 35.76 15.80
CA THR A 13 11.62 36.98 15.83
C THR A 13 11.11 38.08 14.92
N ALA A 14 10.08 37.83 14.12
CA ALA A 14 9.49 38.84 13.23
C ALA A 14 8.70 39.89 14.02
N LYS A 15 8.78 41.12 13.57
CA LYS A 15 7.92 42.20 14.09
C LYS A 15 6.47 41.93 13.70
N GLY A 16 5.60 41.93 14.66
CA GLY A 16 4.16 41.66 14.48
C GLY A 16 3.79 40.19 14.74
N TYR A 17 4.73 39.33 15.13
CA TYR A 17 4.41 37.98 15.57
C TYR A 17 3.67 37.99 16.91
N VAL A 18 2.65 37.15 17.03
CA VAL A 18 1.92 36.88 18.26
C VAL A 18 1.83 35.39 18.44
N GLU A 19 2.10 34.87 19.62
CA GLU A 19 2.05 33.43 19.92
C GLU A 19 0.66 32.86 19.62
N GLY A 20 0.63 31.75 18.89
CA GLY A 20 -0.62 31.10 18.46
C GLY A 20 -1.31 31.77 17.26
N MET A 21 -0.68 32.77 16.61
CA MET A 21 -1.25 33.36 15.40
C MET A 21 -1.33 32.33 14.26
N ASP A 22 -2.31 32.52 13.39
CA ASP A 22 -2.39 31.78 12.14
C ASP A 22 -1.25 32.19 11.19
N VAL A 23 -0.44 31.24 10.80
CA VAL A 23 0.71 31.43 9.87
C VAL A 23 0.32 31.42 8.40
N HIS A 24 -0.99 31.29 8.09
CA HIS A 24 -1.47 31.41 6.71
C HIS A 24 -1.73 32.86 6.31
N ARG A 25 -1.96 33.08 5.03
CA ARG A 25 -2.42 34.38 4.53
C ARG A 25 -3.87 34.64 4.99
N PRO A 26 -4.20 35.91 5.31
CA PRO A 26 -3.41 37.14 5.14
C PRO A 26 -2.56 37.50 6.39
N TRP A 27 -2.55 36.69 7.41
CA TRP A 27 -1.94 37.01 8.70
C TRP A 27 -0.42 37.09 8.62
N ILE A 28 0.21 36.08 7.97
CA ILE A 28 1.66 36.01 7.81
C ILE A 28 2.23 37.19 6.97
N ASP A 29 1.42 37.77 6.08
CA ASP A 29 1.85 38.91 5.23
C ASP A 29 2.09 40.20 6.04
N LYS A 30 1.62 40.25 7.29
CA LYS A 30 1.80 41.38 8.21
C LYS A 30 3.13 41.35 8.96
N LEU A 31 3.82 40.20 8.92
CA LEU A 31 5.09 40.04 9.60
C LEU A 31 6.22 40.70 8.81
N THR A 32 7.15 41.32 9.53
CA THR A 32 8.30 41.97 8.92
C THR A 32 9.58 41.64 9.68
N PHE A 33 10.70 41.69 8.98
CA PHE A 33 12.04 41.58 9.55
C PHE A 33 12.86 42.84 9.21
N GLU A 34 13.89 43.07 9.96
CA GLU A 34 14.91 44.06 9.60
C GLU A 34 16.03 43.38 8.81
N CYS A 35 16.45 43.95 7.70
CA CYS A 35 17.59 43.46 6.94
C CYS A 35 18.89 43.68 7.71
N GLU A 36 19.64 42.65 7.98
CA GLU A 36 20.92 42.73 8.73
C GLU A 36 21.95 43.61 8.02
N LYS A 37 21.95 43.62 6.67
CA LYS A 37 22.91 44.37 5.87
C LYS A 37 22.57 45.84 5.69
N CYS A 38 21.32 46.16 5.38
CA CYS A 38 20.94 47.54 5.02
C CYS A 38 19.91 48.18 5.97
N LYS A 39 19.52 47.48 7.03
CA LYS A 39 18.58 47.94 8.07
C LYS A 39 17.18 48.32 7.57
N LYS A 40 16.87 48.06 6.32
CA LYS A 40 15.54 48.28 5.76
C LYS A 40 14.57 47.16 6.15
N THR A 41 13.28 47.50 6.21
CA THR A 41 12.22 46.54 6.46
C THR A 41 12.14 45.54 5.31
N MET A 42 12.08 44.26 5.66
CA MET A 42 11.81 43.15 4.76
C MET A 42 10.39 42.68 4.97
N THR A 43 9.68 42.45 3.89
CA THR A 43 8.32 41.86 3.87
C THR A 43 8.36 40.52 3.22
N ARG A 44 7.34 39.68 3.47
CA ARG A 44 7.21 38.40 2.80
C ARG A 44 7.12 38.59 1.28
N VAL A 45 7.74 37.72 0.52
CA VAL A 45 7.47 37.60 -0.91
C VAL A 45 6.02 37.18 -1.11
N PRO A 46 5.20 37.93 -1.87
CA PRO A 46 3.75 37.65 -1.95
C PRO A 46 3.41 36.33 -2.67
N ASP A 47 4.31 35.88 -3.51
CA ASP A 47 4.13 34.64 -4.24
C ASP A 47 4.14 33.42 -3.31
N VAL A 48 3.43 32.39 -3.71
CA VAL A 48 3.37 31.08 -3.05
C VAL A 48 3.96 30.08 -4.01
N LEU A 49 4.77 29.15 -3.51
CA LEU A 49 5.26 28.05 -4.33
C LEU A 49 4.07 27.18 -4.77
N ASP A 50 4.18 26.66 -5.98
CA ASP A 50 3.21 25.75 -6.54
C ASP A 50 3.10 24.47 -5.66
N VAL A 51 1.89 23.97 -5.48
CA VAL A 51 1.62 22.73 -4.72
C VAL A 51 2.39 21.53 -5.28
N TRP A 52 2.74 21.54 -6.55
CA TRP A 52 3.58 20.51 -7.16
C TRP A 52 5.04 20.54 -6.67
N PHE A 53 5.50 21.68 -6.15
CA PHE A 53 6.78 21.74 -5.47
C PHE A 53 6.74 20.94 -4.16
N ASP A 54 5.71 21.13 -3.34
CA ASP A 54 5.51 20.38 -2.10
C ASP A 54 5.37 18.88 -2.39
N ALA A 55 4.55 18.52 -3.37
CA ALA A 55 4.44 17.16 -3.86
C ALA A 55 5.77 16.59 -4.38
N GLY A 56 6.55 17.42 -5.06
CA GLY A 56 7.84 17.03 -5.63
C GLY A 56 8.93 16.75 -4.59
N VAL A 57 8.87 17.38 -3.41
CA VAL A 57 9.88 17.19 -2.36
C VAL A 57 9.47 16.14 -1.33
N CYS A 58 8.27 15.56 -1.41
CA CYS A 58 7.69 14.71 -0.38
C CYS A 58 8.56 13.50 -0.02
N SER A 59 9.31 12.92 -0.97
CA SER A 59 10.13 11.72 -0.73
C SER A 59 11.28 11.91 0.24
N TRP A 60 11.73 13.17 0.47
CA TRP A 60 12.72 13.48 1.49
C TRP A 60 12.21 14.42 2.58
N ALA A 61 11.22 15.25 2.28
CA ALA A 61 10.59 16.09 3.29
C ALA A 61 9.88 15.26 4.37
N SER A 62 9.23 14.15 3.98
CA SER A 62 8.62 13.20 4.93
C SER A 62 9.63 12.51 5.85
N LEU A 63 10.90 12.45 5.45
CA LEU A 63 12.03 11.97 6.25
C LEU A 63 12.67 13.08 7.08
N ALA A 64 12.05 14.27 7.14
CA ALA A 64 12.55 15.46 7.83
C ALA A 64 13.98 15.89 7.41
N TYR A 65 14.38 15.61 6.17
CA TYR A 65 15.67 16.11 5.65
C TYR A 65 15.63 17.66 5.55
N PRO A 66 16.69 18.39 5.92
CA PRO A 66 18.03 17.92 6.30
C PRO A 66 18.22 17.69 7.81
N ALA A 67 17.17 17.78 8.65
CA ALA A 67 17.30 17.65 10.09
C ALA A 67 17.67 16.22 10.52
N THR A 68 17.15 15.20 9.84
CA THR A 68 17.41 13.77 10.11
C THR A 68 18.11 13.11 8.92
N LYS A 69 19.43 13.28 8.83
CA LYS A 69 20.21 12.70 7.71
C LYS A 69 20.24 11.18 7.72
N GLU A 70 20.27 10.56 8.89
CA GLU A 70 20.31 9.10 9.04
C GLU A 70 19.10 8.42 8.41
N GLU A 71 17.89 8.91 8.68
CA GLU A 71 16.66 8.38 8.09
C GLU A 71 16.65 8.60 6.56
N PHE A 72 17.13 9.76 6.10
CA PHE A 72 17.26 10.01 4.68
C PHE A 72 18.21 9.03 3.99
N GLU A 73 19.40 8.78 4.53
CA GLU A 73 20.38 7.86 3.95
C GLU A 73 19.87 6.41 3.91
N LYS A 74 19.05 6.03 4.87
CA LYS A 74 18.47 4.69 4.98
C LYS A 74 17.33 4.45 3.99
N TRP A 75 16.45 5.43 3.79
CA TRP A 75 15.18 5.24 3.09
C TRP A 75 15.12 5.90 1.71
N TRP A 76 16.03 6.81 1.40
CA TRP A 76 16.03 7.52 0.14
C TRP A 76 17.15 7.04 -0.81
N PRO A 77 16.89 6.82 -2.10
CA PRO A 77 15.64 7.06 -2.83
C PRO A 77 14.55 6.05 -2.49
N THR A 78 13.30 6.46 -2.67
CA THR A 78 12.13 5.60 -2.50
C THR A 78 12.21 4.36 -3.38
N GLU A 79 11.84 3.17 -2.87
CA GLU A 79 11.92 1.92 -3.63
C GLU A 79 11.04 1.97 -4.88
N TRP A 80 9.80 2.45 -4.74
CA TRP A 80 8.87 2.61 -5.86
C TRP A 80 7.81 3.65 -5.55
N ILE A 81 7.25 4.22 -6.62
CA ILE A 81 6.09 5.11 -6.57
C ILE A 81 5.04 4.61 -7.54
N THR A 82 3.76 4.89 -7.27
CA THR A 82 2.66 4.49 -8.15
C THR A 82 1.60 5.57 -8.20
N GLU A 83 1.16 5.86 -9.39
CA GLU A 83 0.00 6.67 -9.77
C GLU A 83 -0.37 6.35 -11.21
N ALA A 84 -1.44 6.99 -11.73
CA ALA A 84 -1.83 6.82 -13.11
C ALA A 84 -0.85 7.49 -14.09
N HIS A 85 -0.95 7.13 -15.36
CA HIS A 85 0.00 7.54 -16.40
C HIS A 85 0.02 9.05 -16.70
N ASP A 86 -1.04 9.81 -16.35
CA ASP A 86 -1.06 11.27 -16.45
C ASP A 86 0.00 11.94 -15.56
N GLN A 87 0.45 11.25 -14.51
CA GLN A 87 1.48 11.75 -13.58
C GLN A 87 2.90 11.77 -14.18
N THR A 88 3.08 11.31 -15.40
CA THR A 88 4.29 11.61 -16.21
C THR A 88 4.48 13.10 -16.46
N ARG A 89 3.39 13.88 -16.41
CA ARG A 89 3.39 15.35 -16.48
C ARG A 89 2.90 16.02 -15.19
N GLY A 90 2.96 15.29 -14.07
CA GLY A 90 2.54 15.72 -12.76
C GLY A 90 3.54 15.27 -11.69
N TRP A 91 3.13 14.40 -10.80
CA TRP A 91 3.90 14.02 -9.62
C TRP A 91 5.22 13.29 -9.92
N PHE A 92 5.24 12.38 -10.90
CA PHE A 92 6.50 11.70 -11.28
C PHE A 92 7.53 12.71 -11.79
N TYR A 93 7.07 13.66 -12.62
CA TYR A 93 7.93 14.72 -13.16
C TYR A 93 8.42 15.66 -12.05
N SER A 94 7.54 16.18 -11.20
CA SER A 94 7.92 17.13 -10.15
C SER A 94 8.92 16.52 -9.16
N GLN A 95 8.71 15.25 -8.74
CA GLN A 95 9.68 14.54 -7.91
C GLN A 95 11.04 14.37 -8.59
N LEU A 96 11.03 13.93 -9.86
CA LEU A 96 12.27 13.73 -10.61
C LEU A 96 13.08 15.04 -10.71
N VAL A 97 12.42 16.13 -11.09
CA VAL A 97 13.07 17.45 -11.23
C VAL A 97 13.65 17.91 -9.90
N THR A 98 12.88 17.87 -8.82
CA THR A 98 13.36 18.35 -7.51
C THR A 98 14.45 17.44 -6.94
N GLY A 99 14.37 16.13 -7.11
CA GLY A 99 15.39 15.17 -6.70
C GLY A 99 16.72 15.37 -7.45
N VAL A 100 16.65 15.58 -8.76
CA VAL A 100 17.85 15.85 -9.58
C VAL A 100 18.47 17.20 -9.21
N LEU A 101 17.66 18.24 -9.02
CA LEU A 101 18.16 19.56 -8.62
C LEU A 101 18.80 19.57 -7.24
N ALA A 102 18.25 18.84 -6.28
CA ALA A 102 18.73 18.83 -4.90
C ALA A 102 19.89 17.84 -4.69
N PHE A 103 19.88 16.68 -5.33
CA PHE A 103 20.77 15.56 -5.03
C PHE A 103 21.49 14.98 -6.25
N ASN A 104 21.25 15.51 -7.44
CA ASN A 104 21.81 15.04 -8.73
C ASN A 104 21.54 13.54 -9.00
N ARG A 105 20.38 13.03 -8.55
CA ARG A 105 19.94 11.64 -8.76
C ARG A 105 18.42 11.50 -8.66
N SER A 106 17.90 10.39 -9.19
CA SER A 106 16.46 10.08 -9.11
C SER A 106 16.02 9.91 -7.66
N PRO A 107 14.85 10.46 -7.26
CA PRO A 107 14.27 10.27 -5.93
C PRO A 107 13.55 8.94 -5.74
N TYR A 108 13.41 8.15 -6.80
CA TYR A 108 12.79 6.82 -6.78
C TYR A 108 13.57 5.85 -7.68
N LYS A 109 13.49 4.55 -7.35
CA LYS A 109 14.13 3.47 -8.10
C LYS A 109 13.22 2.94 -9.19
N SER A 110 11.91 2.84 -8.92
CA SER A 110 10.92 2.26 -9.81
C SER A 110 9.63 3.07 -9.83
N VAL A 111 8.92 3.01 -10.97
CA VAL A 111 7.58 3.61 -11.13
C VAL A 111 6.64 2.52 -11.64
N LEU A 112 5.56 2.27 -10.91
CA LEU A 112 4.45 1.47 -11.39
C LEU A 112 3.33 2.42 -11.82
N MET A 113 3.17 2.64 -13.12
CA MET A 113 2.05 3.40 -13.65
C MET A 113 0.82 2.50 -13.75
N HIS A 114 -0.27 2.89 -13.10
CA HIS A 114 -1.52 2.16 -13.25
C HIS A 114 -2.45 2.80 -14.27
N GLY A 115 -3.37 1.99 -14.82
CA GLY A 115 -4.46 2.45 -15.68
C GLY A 115 -5.59 3.12 -14.88
N TRP A 116 -6.64 3.49 -15.58
CA TRP A 116 -7.82 4.11 -15.02
C TRP A 116 -8.82 3.06 -14.51
N ALA A 117 -9.59 3.43 -13.49
CA ALA A 117 -10.81 2.71 -13.15
C ALA A 117 -11.98 3.34 -13.92
N LEU A 118 -12.55 2.61 -14.85
CA LEU A 118 -13.61 3.04 -15.75
C LEU A 118 -14.94 2.39 -15.39
N THR A 119 -16.04 2.94 -15.90
CA THR A 119 -17.34 2.28 -15.85
C THR A 119 -17.30 0.93 -16.59
N PRO A 120 -18.30 0.04 -16.42
CA PRO A 120 -18.36 -1.20 -17.21
C PRO A 120 -18.43 -0.97 -18.72
N ALA A 121 -18.87 0.21 -19.17
CA ALA A 121 -18.91 0.60 -20.57
C ALA A 121 -17.59 1.17 -21.11
N GLY A 122 -16.58 1.33 -20.25
CA GLY A 122 -15.28 1.90 -20.63
C GLY A 122 -15.21 3.42 -20.60
N GLU A 123 -16.18 4.07 -19.96
CA GLU A 123 -16.25 5.52 -19.84
C GLU A 123 -15.64 5.99 -18.52
N ALA A 124 -15.13 7.23 -18.48
CA ALA A 124 -14.64 7.83 -17.25
C ALA A 124 -15.77 7.95 -16.21
N MET A 125 -15.45 7.62 -14.95
CA MET A 125 -16.41 7.79 -13.85
C MET A 125 -16.58 9.26 -13.49
N SER A 126 -17.82 9.72 -13.35
CA SER A 126 -18.18 11.09 -13.00
C SER A 126 -19.13 11.13 -11.81
N LYS A 127 -18.78 11.93 -10.79
CA LYS A 127 -19.64 12.16 -9.63
C LYS A 127 -20.92 12.95 -10.02
N SER A 128 -20.78 13.92 -10.92
CA SER A 128 -21.90 14.75 -11.37
C SER A 128 -22.92 13.97 -12.21
N GLU A 129 -22.49 12.91 -12.89
CA GLU A 129 -23.34 12.04 -13.70
C GLU A 129 -23.81 10.78 -12.95
N GLY A 130 -23.40 10.63 -11.67
CA GLY A 130 -23.78 9.48 -10.85
C GLY A 130 -23.17 8.15 -11.28
N THR A 131 -22.13 8.16 -12.14
CA THR A 131 -21.43 6.96 -12.61
C THR A 131 -20.26 6.56 -11.73
N ALA A 132 -19.85 7.45 -10.80
CA ALA A 132 -18.76 7.19 -9.88
C ALA A 132 -19.15 6.12 -8.86
N VAL A 133 -18.26 5.14 -8.69
CA VAL A 133 -18.40 4.11 -7.65
C VAL A 133 -18.02 4.72 -6.30
N ASP A 134 -18.87 4.53 -5.28
CA ASP A 134 -18.55 4.87 -3.91
C ASP A 134 -17.75 3.74 -3.24
N PRO A 135 -16.43 3.90 -3.05
CA PRO A 135 -15.61 2.86 -2.43
C PRO A 135 -15.97 2.64 -0.96
N VAL A 136 -16.44 3.68 -0.25
CA VAL A 136 -16.82 3.59 1.17
C VAL A 136 -18.08 2.73 1.32
N GLY A 137 -19.07 2.90 0.45
CA GLY A 137 -20.27 2.05 0.41
C GLY A 137 -19.94 0.58 0.16
N ILE A 138 -18.97 0.30 -0.74
CA ILE A 138 -18.49 -1.07 -0.98
C ILE A 138 -17.77 -1.63 0.25
N VAL A 139 -16.87 -0.85 0.85
CA VAL A 139 -16.13 -1.27 2.07
C VAL A 139 -17.09 -1.59 3.21
N ASN A 140 -18.12 -0.79 3.41
CA ASN A 140 -19.12 -1.00 4.46
C ASN A 140 -19.98 -2.27 4.23
N THR A 141 -20.16 -2.70 2.98
CA THR A 141 -21.01 -3.86 2.64
C THR A 141 -20.25 -5.15 2.42
N LEU A 142 -19.08 -5.09 1.79
CA LEU A 142 -18.30 -6.26 1.36
C LEU A 142 -16.93 -6.36 2.05
N GLY A 143 -16.53 -5.35 2.80
CA GLY A 143 -15.23 -5.26 3.46
C GLY A 143 -14.12 -4.70 2.56
N ALA A 144 -13.16 -4.03 3.18
CA ALA A 144 -12.03 -3.39 2.50
C ALA A 144 -11.14 -4.42 1.77
N ASP A 145 -10.90 -5.58 2.39
CA ASP A 145 -10.05 -6.61 1.81
C ASP A 145 -10.64 -7.21 0.53
N SER A 146 -11.98 -7.29 0.42
CA SER A 146 -12.65 -7.75 -0.79
C SER A 146 -12.42 -6.79 -1.96
N LEU A 147 -12.52 -5.49 -1.71
CA LEU A 147 -12.23 -4.46 -2.71
C LEU A 147 -10.74 -4.49 -3.10
N ARG A 148 -9.84 -4.55 -2.13
CA ARG A 148 -8.39 -4.59 -2.36
C ARG A 148 -7.98 -5.82 -3.17
N LEU A 149 -8.48 -7.01 -2.81
CA LEU A 149 -8.19 -8.24 -3.55
C LEU A 149 -8.72 -8.16 -4.98
N TYR A 150 -9.93 -7.61 -5.18
CA TYR A 150 -10.47 -7.40 -6.51
C TYR A 150 -9.58 -6.48 -7.35
N MET A 151 -9.21 -5.32 -6.82
CA MET A 151 -8.36 -4.35 -7.53
C MET A 151 -7.01 -4.96 -7.94
N LEU A 152 -6.40 -5.75 -7.06
CA LEU A 152 -5.11 -6.37 -7.33
C LEU A 152 -5.17 -7.51 -8.36
N LYS A 153 -6.27 -8.27 -8.42
CA LYS A 153 -6.36 -9.47 -9.27
C LYS A 153 -7.05 -9.25 -10.60
N ALA A 154 -7.89 -8.21 -10.73
CA ALA A 154 -8.81 -8.07 -11.84
C ALA A 154 -8.09 -7.97 -13.18
N ILE A 155 -7.07 -7.14 -13.24
CA ILE A 155 -6.31 -6.84 -14.47
C ILE A 155 -4.85 -6.57 -14.14
N ALA A 156 -3.97 -6.55 -15.14
CA ALA A 156 -2.61 -6.06 -14.97
C ALA A 156 -2.62 -4.59 -14.53
N PRO A 157 -1.75 -4.17 -13.59
CA PRO A 157 -1.84 -2.83 -13.02
C PRO A 157 -1.79 -1.69 -14.04
N TRP A 158 -1.08 -1.88 -15.15
CA TRP A 158 -0.91 -0.88 -16.22
C TRP A 158 -2.04 -0.81 -17.23
N ASP A 159 -3.04 -1.69 -17.14
CA ASP A 159 -4.23 -1.68 -18.00
C ASP A 159 -5.39 -0.96 -17.32
N ASP A 160 -6.37 -0.51 -18.12
CA ASP A 160 -7.58 0.14 -17.61
C ASP A 160 -8.57 -0.89 -17.05
N LEU A 161 -9.01 -0.66 -15.83
CA LEU A 161 -9.95 -1.53 -15.12
C LEU A 161 -11.40 -1.13 -15.45
N LEU A 162 -12.14 -1.98 -16.15
CA LEU A 162 -13.59 -1.89 -16.22
C LEU A 162 -14.18 -2.39 -14.90
N PHE A 163 -14.56 -1.46 -14.03
CA PHE A 163 -15.00 -1.80 -12.67
C PHE A 163 -16.31 -2.57 -12.68
N GLN A 164 -16.34 -3.72 -12.02
CA GLN A 164 -17.53 -4.57 -11.88
C GLN A 164 -17.74 -4.99 -10.43
N GLN A 165 -18.85 -4.62 -9.84
CA GLN A 165 -19.18 -4.95 -8.46
C GLN A 165 -19.25 -6.48 -8.22
N GLU A 166 -19.64 -7.25 -9.22
CA GLU A 166 -19.65 -8.72 -9.15
C GLU A 166 -18.24 -9.29 -8.95
N GLY A 167 -17.21 -8.63 -9.47
CA GLY A 167 -15.81 -8.99 -9.22
C GLY A 167 -15.42 -8.83 -7.74
N VAL A 168 -15.90 -7.76 -7.08
CA VAL A 168 -15.70 -7.56 -5.63
C VAL A 168 -16.41 -8.64 -4.83
N LYS A 169 -17.66 -9.01 -5.20
CA LYS A 169 -18.38 -10.13 -4.57
C LYS A 169 -17.67 -11.47 -4.76
N ALA A 170 -17.04 -11.68 -5.92
CA ALA A 170 -16.23 -12.89 -6.15
C ALA A 170 -15.00 -12.92 -5.23
N ALA A 171 -14.28 -11.79 -5.08
CA ALA A 171 -13.17 -11.68 -4.14
C ALA A 171 -13.63 -11.93 -2.69
N ASN A 172 -14.77 -11.39 -2.28
CA ASN A 172 -15.36 -11.65 -0.97
C ASN A 172 -15.62 -13.15 -0.75
N ARG A 173 -16.14 -13.87 -1.75
CA ARG A 173 -16.32 -15.32 -1.66
C ARG A 173 -15.01 -16.06 -1.44
N THR A 174 -13.93 -15.66 -2.12
CA THR A 174 -12.58 -16.25 -1.92
C THR A 174 -12.08 -16.05 -0.48
N LEU A 175 -12.22 -14.84 0.05
CA LEU A 175 -11.84 -14.55 1.45
C LEU A 175 -12.69 -15.34 2.45
N ASN A 176 -13.98 -15.50 2.19
CA ASN A 176 -14.86 -16.34 3.02
C ASN A 176 -14.47 -17.84 2.97
N ILE A 177 -14.01 -18.34 1.82
CA ILE A 177 -13.47 -19.70 1.71
C ILE A 177 -12.24 -19.84 2.60
N LEU A 178 -11.28 -18.92 2.51
CA LEU A 178 -10.09 -18.91 3.36
C LEU A 178 -10.45 -18.84 4.85
N TRP A 179 -11.39 -17.96 5.21
CA TRP A 179 -11.89 -17.85 6.58
C TRP A 179 -12.52 -19.14 7.09
N ASN A 180 -13.29 -19.84 6.24
CA ASN A 180 -13.87 -21.12 6.59
C ASN A 180 -12.83 -22.22 6.77
N VAL A 181 -11.77 -22.24 5.97
CA VAL A 181 -10.62 -23.14 6.17
C VAL A 181 -9.92 -22.85 7.50
N TYR A 182 -9.69 -21.58 7.80
CA TYR A 182 -9.13 -21.18 9.10
C TYR A 182 -10.01 -21.63 10.26
N LYS A 183 -11.31 -21.38 10.20
CA LYS A 183 -12.27 -21.83 11.24
C LYS A 183 -12.30 -23.35 11.38
N PHE A 184 -12.24 -24.07 10.26
CA PHE A 184 -12.17 -25.52 10.27
C PHE A 184 -10.91 -26.01 11.01
N ALA A 185 -9.74 -25.51 10.66
CA ALA A 185 -8.49 -25.90 11.30
C ALA A 185 -8.48 -25.56 12.80
N THR A 186 -8.84 -24.32 13.16
CA THR A 186 -8.85 -23.87 14.56
C THR A 186 -9.85 -24.62 15.43
N LEU A 187 -11.00 -25.04 14.86
CA LEU A 187 -11.99 -25.83 15.58
C LEU A 187 -11.39 -27.17 16.01
N TYR A 188 -10.78 -27.91 15.09
CA TYR A 188 -10.22 -29.23 15.42
C TYR A 188 -8.98 -29.13 16.31
N MET A 189 -8.11 -28.16 16.07
CA MET A 189 -6.99 -27.86 16.98
C MET A 189 -7.49 -27.58 18.41
N SER A 190 -8.58 -26.84 18.56
CA SER A 190 -9.17 -26.54 19.87
C SER A 190 -9.76 -27.78 20.55
N ILE A 191 -10.47 -28.64 19.80
CA ILE A 191 -11.03 -29.89 20.31
C ILE A 191 -9.92 -30.80 20.82
N ASP A 192 -8.85 -30.95 20.03
CA ASP A 192 -7.73 -31.82 20.36
C ASP A 192 -6.74 -31.15 21.33
N LYS A 193 -6.97 -29.89 21.72
CA LYS A 193 -6.05 -29.07 22.54
C LYS A 193 -4.64 -28.98 21.94
N PHE A 194 -4.57 -29.04 20.62
CA PHE A 194 -3.32 -28.97 19.89
C PHE A 194 -2.80 -27.52 19.84
N GLU A 195 -1.52 -27.36 20.25
CA GLU A 195 -0.82 -26.08 20.21
C GLU A 195 0.19 -26.07 19.07
N PRO A 196 -0.11 -25.41 17.92
CA PRO A 196 0.76 -25.44 16.73
C PRO A 196 2.19 -24.92 17.01
N ALA A 197 2.35 -23.98 17.94
CA ALA A 197 3.65 -23.41 18.28
C ALA A 197 4.59 -24.42 18.97
N SER A 198 4.04 -25.50 19.54
CA SER A 198 4.82 -26.56 20.22
C SER A 198 5.43 -27.58 19.26
N VAL A 199 5.01 -27.59 17.99
CA VAL A 199 5.43 -28.57 16.98
C VAL A 199 6.27 -27.92 15.90
N ARG A 200 7.43 -28.52 15.61
CA ARG A 200 8.28 -28.10 14.48
C ARG A 200 8.15 -29.09 13.34
N LEU A 201 8.11 -28.57 12.12
CA LEU A 201 7.99 -29.40 10.91
C LEU A 201 9.09 -30.49 10.85
N GLU A 202 10.31 -30.14 11.26
CA GLU A 202 11.44 -31.06 11.25
C GLU A 202 11.23 -32.29 12.16
N SER A 203 10.43 -32.14 13.23
CA SER A 203 10.17 -33.24 14.17
C SER A 203 9.09 -34.20 13.70
N ILE A 204 8.26 -33.80 12.72
CA ILE A 204 7.13 -34.60 12.23
C ILE A 204 7.23 -34.96 10.75
N LYS A 205 8.31 -34.58 10.07
CA LYS A 205 8.45 -34.71 8.62
C LYS A 205 8.34 -36.16 8.12
N ASP A 206 8.77 -37.12 8.94
CA ASP A 206 8.77 -38.55 8.59
C ASP A 206 7.37 -39.18 8.75
N ASP A 207 6.53 -38.58 9.59
CA ASP A 207 5.15 -38.98 9.85
C ASP A 207 4.15 -38.36 8.86
N LEU A 208 4.59 -37.40 8.02
CA LEU A 208 3.72 -36.74 7.05
C LEU A 208 3.28 -37.72 5.95
N ARG A 209 1.99 -37.70 5.67
CA ARG A 209 1.39 -38.44 4.56
C ARG A 209 1.72 -37.82 3.19
N PRO A 210 1.54 -38.52 2.10
CA PRO A 210 1.80 -38.00 0.76
C PRO A 210 1.01 -36.71 0.44
N ASP A 211 -0.23 -36.61 0.89
CA ASP A 211 -1.10 -35.43 0.74
C ASP A 211 -0.57 -34.23 1.55
N ASP A 212 -0.04 -34.45 2.76
CA ASP A 212 0.57 -33.40 3.59
C ASP A 212 1.87 -32.88 2.93
N ARG A 213 2.73 -33.80 2.48
CA ARG A 213 3.96 -33.45 1.75
C ARG A 213 3.66 -32.69 0.47
N TRP A 214 2.59 -33.11 -0.25
CA TRP A 214 2.15 -32.41 -1.44
C TRP A 214 1.70 -30.98 -1.13
N MET A 215 0.89 -30.78 -0.07
CA MET A 215 0.42 -29.45 0.33
C MET A 215 1.59 -28.54 0.73
N LEU A 216 2.55 -29.04 1.50
CA LEU A 216 3.75 -28.28 1.84
C LEU A 216 4.55 -27.86 0.59
N SER A 217 4.71 -28.80 -0.35
CA SER A 217 5.35 -28.50 -1.64
C SER A 217 4.59 -27.43 -2.45
N ARG A 218 3.25 -27.46 -2.41
CA ARG A 218 2.41 -26.47 -3.08
C ARG A 218 2.54 -25.09 -2.43
N VAL A 219 2.63 -25.03 -1.10
CA VAL A 219 2.88 -23.76 -0.37
C VAL A 219 4.23 -23.15 -0.78
N GLU A 220 5.29 -23.98 -0.84
CA GLU A 220 6.62 -23.49 -1.28
C GLU A 220 6.61 -23.03 -2.75
N SER A 221 5.90 -23.76 -3.61
CA SER A 221 5.72 -23.35 -5.02
C SER A 221 4.96 -22.02 -5.13
N LEU A 222 3.88 -21.85 -4.33
CA LEU A 222 3.11 -20.61 -4.26
C LEU A 222 3.98 -19.44 -3.76
N LYS A 223 4.75 -19.65 -2.70
CA LYS A 223 5.65 -18.62 -2.17
C LYS A 223 6.62 -18.14 -3.24
N LYS A 224 7.22 -19.07 -3.99
CA LYS A 224 8.13 -18.73 -5.08
C LYS A 224 7.42 -17.95 -6.18
N GLU A 225 6.28 -18.43 -6.67
CA GLU A 225 5.51 -17.78 -7.74
C GLU A 225 5.05 -16.37 -7.35
N VAL A 226 4.53 -16.21 -6.13
CA VAL A 226 4.09 -14.92 -5.61
C VAL A 226 5.26 -13.96 -5.47
N SER A 227 6.40 -14.41 -4.92
CA SER A 227 7.58 -13.56 -4.75
C SER A 227 8.13 -13.10 -6.11
N GLU A 228 8.28 -14.02 -7.08
CA GLU A 228 8.75 -13.69 -8.42
C GLU A 228 7.81 -12.69 -9.14
N ALA A 229 6.49 -12.86 -9.00
CA ALA A 229 5.53 -11.93 -9.58
C ALA A 229 5.55 -10.55 -8.90
N MET A 230 5.71 -10.52 -7.58
CA MET A 230 5.79 -9.26 -6.82
C MET A 230 7.07 -8.47 -7.13
N GLU A 231 8.20 -9.13 -7.32
CA GLU A 231 9.48 -8.49 -7.68
C GLU A 231 9.41 -7.69 -9.00
N VAL A 232 8.53 -8.11 -9.92
CA VAL A 232 8.34 -7.45 -11.21
C VAL A 232 7.00 -6.69 -11.29
N TYR A 233 6.36 -6.44 -10.14
CA TYR A 233 5.08 -5.73 -10.02
C TYR A 233 3.90 -6.35 -10.77
N GLU A 234 3.96 -7.64 -11.08
CA GLU A 234 2.83 -8.40 -11.66
C GLU A 234 1.82 -8.80 -10.57
N LEU A 235 1.23 -7.80 -9.91
CA LEU A 235 0.36 -7.95 -8.74
C LEU A 235 -0.85 -8.86 -9.02
N HIS A 236 -1.36 -8.79 -10.25
CA HIS A 236 -2.47 -9.62 -10.72
C HIS A 236 -2.11 -11.11 -10.77
N ARG A 237 -0.88 -11.46 -11.17
CA ARG A 237 -0.40 -12.85 -11.15
C ARG A 237 -0.28 -13.37 -9.73
N ALA A 238 0.39 -12.62 -8.86
CA ALA A 238 0.53 -12.97 -7.45
C ALA A 238 -0.83 -13.20 -6.78
N SER A 239 -1.77 -12.27 -6.98
CA SER A 239 -3.11 -12.34 -6.37
C SER A 239 -3.95 -13.52 -6.90
N ARG A 240 -3.86 -13.81 -8.21
CA ARG A 240 -4.55 -14.96 -8.83
C ARG A 240 -3.96 -16.29 -8.37
N ALA A 241 -2.63 -16.38 -8.26
CA ALA A 241 -1.97 -17.59 -7.74
C ALA A 241 -2.42 -17.89 -6.29
N ILE A 242 -2.53 -16.87 -5.43
CA ILE A 242 -3.06 -17.02 -4.07
C ILE A 242 -4.52 -17.48 -4.11
N GLU A 243 -5.38 -16.88 -4.94
CA GLU A 243 -6.79 -17.26 -5.05
C GLU A 243 -6.94 -18.72 -5.51
N ASP A 244 -6.22 -19.12 -6.55
CA ASP A 244 -6.25 -20.48 -7.08
C ASP A 244 -5.79 -21.49 -6.03
N PHE A 245 -4.73 -21.21 -5.32
CA PHE A 245 -4.25 -22.04 -4.22
C PHE A 245 -5.31 -22.19 -3.12
N VAL A 246 -5.88 -21.08 -2.65
CA VAL A 246 -6.88 -21.09 -1.57
C VAL A 246 -8.11 -21.89 -1.97
N VAL A 247 -8.61 -21.68 -3.18
CA VAL A 247 -9.88 -22.26 -3.63
C VAL A 247 -9.67 -23.71 -4.08
N SER A 248 -8.68 -23.96 -4.92
CA SER A 248 -8.51 -25.25 -5.60
C SER A 248 -7.66 -26.22 -4.77
N ASP A 249 -6.46 -25.82 -4.37
CA ASP A 249 -5.52 -26.72 -3.70
C ASP A 249 -5.87 -26.89 -2.22
N LEU A 250 -6.08 -25.78 -1.49
CA LEU A 250 -6.30 -25.83 -0.05
C LEU A 250 -7.72 -26.27 0.30
N SER A 251 -8.75 -25.53 -0.16
CA SER A 251 -10.13 -25.76 0.28
C SER A 251 -10.77 -26.97 -0.40
N ARG A 252 -10.75 -27.04 -1.74
CA ARG A 252 -11.45 -28.08 -2.48
C ARG A 252 -10.72 -29.42 -2.49
N TRP A 253 -9.41 -29.40 -2.33
CA TRP A 253 -8.60 -30.60 -2.40
C TRP A 253 -8.08 -31.03 -1.03
N TYR A 254 -7.15 -30.32 -0.45
CA TYR A 254 -6.49 -30.74 0.79
C TYR A 254 -7.43 -30.87 1.99
N VAL A 255 -8.24 -29.85 2.27
CA VAL A 255 -9.22 -29.90 3.36
C VAL A 255 -10.17 -31.09 3.20
N LYS A 256 -10.57 -31.43 1.97
CA LYS A 256 -11.41 -32.59 1.71
C LYS A 256 -10.70 -33.90 2.03
N LEU A 257 -9.40 -34.02 1.73
CA LEU A 257 -8.61 -35.24 2.02
C LEU A 257 -8.38 -35.42 3.52
N VAL A 258 -8.08 -34.36 4.25
CA VAL A 258 -7.73 -34.42 5.68
C VAL A 258 -8.97 -34.45 6.59
N ARG A 259 -10.14 -34.08 6.08
CA ARG A 259 -11.36 -33.96 6.88
C ARG A 259 -11.66 -35.23 7.72
N ASP A 260 -11.58 -36.39 7.10
CA ASP A 260 -11.92 -37.66 7.77
C ASP A 260 -10.92 -38.02 8.87
N ARG A 261 -9.66 -37.60 8.75
CA ARG A 261 -8.65 -37.76 9.80
C ARG A 261 -8.95 -36.91 11.01
N LEU A 262 -9.33 -35.65 10.78
CA LEU A 262 -9.60 -34.69 11.85
C LEU A 262 -10.90 -34.95 12.58
N TRP A 263 -11.88 -35.56 11.89
CA TRP A 263 -13.20 -35.83 12.46
C TRP A 263 -13.22 -37.07 13.36
N LYS A 264 -12.35 -38.07 13.13
CA LYS A 264 -12.37 -39.31 13.91
C LYS A 264 -11.79 -39.07 15.29
N GLU A 265 -12.51 -39.54 16.33
CA GLU A 265 -11.98 -39.72 17.67
C GLU A 265 -10.93 -40.84 17.63
N GLY A 266 -9.69 -40.57 17.90
CA GLY A 266 -8.62 -41.53 17.91
C GLY A 266 -7.28 -40.95 18.26
N GLU A 267 -6.36 -41.79 18.73
CA GLU A 267 -5.04 -41.38 19.15
C GLU A 267 -4.21 -40.79 17.99
N ASP A 268 -3.91 -39.63 18.17
CA ASP A 268 -2.90 -38.64 17.89
C ASP A 268 -2.00 -38.67 16.67
N ARG A 269 -1.55 -39.76 16.14
CA ARG A 269 -0.52 -39.77 15.09
C ARG A 269 -1.05 -39.57 13.67
N ASP A 270 -2.36 -39.73 13.51
CA ASP A 270 -3.02 -39.63 12.20
C ASP A 270 -3.70 -38.28 11.96
N LYS A 271 -3.73 -37.39 12.97
CA LYS A 271 -4.29 -36.05 12.89
C LYS A 271 -3.23 -34.98 12.72
#